data_eb0b7831d725e4c8a57302e626f71b9a
#
_entry.id   eb0b7831d725e4c8a57302e626f71b9a
#
_cell.length_a   1.000
_cell.length_b   1.000
_cell.length_c   1.000
_cell.angle_alpha   90.00
_cell.angle_beta   90.00
_cell.angle_gamma   90.00
#
_symmetry.space_group_name_H-M   'P 1'
#
loop_
_entity.id
_entity.type
_entity.pdbx_description
1 polymer ?
#
loop_
_entity_poly.entity_id
_entity_poly.type
_entity_poly.pdbx_seq_one_letter_code
_entity_poly.pdbx_strand_id
1 'polypeptide(L)'
;MNKTARKVIDYCIDHDIGTLVVGYNETFQKDFNIGKRNNQTFINIPFGLLRDKLEYLCELNGIILVMQEESYTSKASFWDKDVIPAYKSDDTEEHHFSGKRIHRGQYRTVSGQVLNADVNGALNIMRKSSVVDVNILYSRGEVDTQ
;
A
#
# COMPACT_ATOMS: atom_id res chain seq x y z
N MET A 1 12.97 1.74 -14.20
CA MET A 1 13.17 1.21 -12.89
C MET A 1 13.98 2.11 -11.98
N ASN A 2 15.16 2.42 -12.37
CA ASN A 2 15.97 3.33 -11.57
C ASN A 2 15.30 4.66 -11.34
N LYS A 3 14.60 5.15 -12.34
CA LYS A 3 13.90 6.43 -12.23
C LYS A 3 12.78 6.40 -11.20
N THR A 4 12.05 5.29 -11.14
CA THR A 4 10.95 5.16 -10.18
C THR A 4 11.47 5.13 -8.75
N ALA A 5 12.46 4.28 -8.50
CA ALA A 5 13.05 4.18 -7.17
C ALA A 5 13.65 5.53 -6.76
N ARG A 6 14.34 6.19 -7.69
CA ARG A 6 14.97 7.47 -7.40
C ARG A 6 13.93 8.54 -7.06
N LYS A 7 12.82 8.57 -7.78
CA LYS A 7 11.76 9.54 -7.47
C LYS A 7 11.20 9.34 -6.07
N VAL A 8 11.00 8.08 -5.67
CA VAL A 8 10.47 7.79 -4.34
C VAL A 8 11.46 8.28 -3.28
N ILE A 9 12.73 7.97 -3.45
CA ILE A 9 13.75 8.37 -2.48
C ILE A 9 13.93 9.87 -2.43
N ASP A 10 13.94 10.53 -3.58
CA ASP A 10 14.03 11.98 -3.62
C ASP A 10 12.84 12.63 -2.90
N TYR A 11 11.67 12.09 -3.08
CA TYR A 11 10.49 12.57 -2.35
C TYR A 11 10.69 12.42 -0.84
N CYS A 12 11.20 11.28 -0.41
CA CYS A 12 11.46 11.05 1.01
C CYS A 12 12.48 12.04 1.57
N ILE A 13 13.53 12.30 0.82
CA ILE A 13 14.56 13.25 1.24
C ILE A 13 13.98 14.66 1.31
N ASP A 14 13.23 15.05 0.29
CA ASP A 14 12.67 16.41 0.22
C ASP A 14 11.65 16.68 1.31
N HIS A 15 10.99 15.64 1.81
CA HIS A 15 9.95 15.78 2.83
C HIS A 15 10.43 15.29 4.20
N ASP A 16 11.71 15.04 4.35
CA ASP A 16 12.30 14.60 5.62
C ASP A 16 11.63 13.34 6.17
N ILE A 17 11.39 12.39 5.30
CA ILE A 17 10.77 11.13 5.67
C ILE A 17 11.85 10.13 6.05
N GLY A 18 11.75 9.58 7.26
CA GLY A 18 12.74 8.65 7.78
C GLY A 18 12.39 7.18 7.60
N THR A 19 11.14 6.87 7.31
CA THR A 19 10.70 5.48 7.12
C THR A 19 9.79 5.38 5.91
N LEU A 20 10.07 4.43 5.04
CA LEU A 20 9.27 4.16 3.87
C LEU A 20 8.63 2.79 4.02
N VAL A 21 7.31 2.71 3.96
CA VAL A 21 6.59 1.43 4.04
C VAL A 21 6.09 1.09 2.65
N VAL A 22 6.45 -0.11 2.18
CA VAL A 22 6.07 -0.56 0.86
C VAL A 22 5.24 -1.83 1.00
N GLY A 23 4.05 -1.81 0.43
CA GLY A 23 3.19 -2.98 0.42
C GLY A 23 3.64 -4.00 -0.62
N TYR A 24 3.49 -5.27 -0.31
CA TYR A 24 3.73 -6.34 -1.26
C TYR A 24 2.64 -7.39 -1.14
N ASN A 25 2.45 -8.13 -2.22
CA ASN A 25 1.43 -9.17 -2.25
C ASN A 25 2.11 -10.51 -2.45
N GLU A 26 1.88 -11.43 -1.54
CA GLU A 26 2.51 -12.76 -1.61
C GLU A 26 2.08 -13.53 -2.84
N THR A 27 0.81 -13.42 -3.19
CA THR A 27 0.30 -14.09 -4.37
C THR A 27 0.97 -13.53 -5.63
N PHE A 28 1.14 -12.22 -5.68
CA PHE A 28 1.80 -11.58 -6.80
C PHE A 28 3.23 -12.10 -6.95
N GLN A 29 3.95 -12.25 -5.85
CA GLN A 29 5.31 -12.76 -5.91
C GLN A 29 5.35 -14.21 -6.38
N LYS A 30 4.40 -15.02 -5.92
CA LYS A 30 4.34 -16.41 -6.35
C LYS A 30 4.01 -16.51 -7.82
N ASP A 31 3.10 -15.66 -8.27
CA ASP A 31 2.62 -15.72 -9.63
C ASP A 31 3.50 -14.95 -10.61
N PHE A 32 4.55 -14.34 -10.13
CA PHE A 32 5.39 -13.50 -10.97
C PHE A 32 5.88 -14.27 -12.19
N ASN A 33 6.34 -15.50 -12.00
CA ASN A 33 6.84 -16.29 -13.10
C ASN A 33 5.73 -16.74 -14.03
N ILE A 34 4.55 -16.99 -13.49
CA ILE A 34 3.43 -17.43 -14.29
C ILE A 34 2.89 -16.26 -15.09
N GLY A 35 2.81 -15.11 -14.47
CA GLY A 35 2.31 -13.92 -15.12
C GLY A 35 3.25 -13.32 -16.15
N LYS A 36 4.47 -13.78 -16.18
CA LYS A 36 5.48 -13.20 -17.03
C LYS A 36 5.06 -13.12 -18.49
N ARG A 37 4.41 -14.14 -18.98
CA ARG A 37 3.97 -14.14 -20.37
C ARG A 37 2.91 -13.08 -20.62
N ASN A 38 1.98 -12.98 -19.69
CA ASN A 38 0.86 -12.08 -19.86
C ASN A 38 1.25 -10.65 -19.52
N ASN A 39 2.37 -10.49 -18.85
CA ASN A 39 2.78 -9.16 -18.45
C ASN A 39 3.66 -8.46 -19.44
N GLN A 40 3.94 -9.09 -20.55
CA GLN A 40 4.82 -8.48 -21.52
C GLN A 40 4.32 -7.16 -22.05
N THR A 41 2.98 -7.02 -22.07
CA THR A 41 2.41 -5.80 -22.57
C THR A 41 2.33 -4.72 -21.52
N PHE A 42 2.46 -5.13 -20.31
CA PHE A 42 2.40 -4.14 -19.29
C PHE A 42 3.74 -4.02 -18.77
N ILE A 43 4.18 -3.08 -18.47
CA ILE A 43 5.31 -3.06 -17.94
C ILE A 43 5.55 -3.15 -16.88
N ASN A 44 5.60 -3.56 -16.46
CA ASN A 44 5.67 -3.98 -15.33
C ASN A 44 6.98 -3.92 -14.81
N ILE A 45 7.09 -3.30 -13.84
CA ILE A 45 8.22 -3.19 -13.06
C ILE A 45 8.38 -4.47 -12.35
N PRO A 46 9.46 -5.18 -12.56
CA PRO A 46 9.73 -6.36 -11.75
C PRO A 46 9.83 -5.94 -10.29
N PHE A 47 8.90 -6.43 -9.50
CA PHE A 47 8.79 -6.00 -8.10
C PHE A 47 10.09 -6.24 -7.33
N GLY A 48 10.72 -7.38 -7.53
CA GLY A 48 11.97 -7.69 -6.82
C GLY A 48 13.07 -6.71 -7.14
N LEU A 49 13.16 -6.30 -8.40
CA LEU A 49 14.17 -5.33 -8.80
C LEU A 49 13.90 -3.95 -8.19
N LEU A 50 12.64 -3.53 -8.17
CA LEU A 50 12.29 -2.26 -7.55
C LEU A 50 12.60 -2.30 -6.06
N ARG A 51 12.25 -3.39 -5.38
CA ARG A 51 12.54 -3.55 -3.97
C ARG A 51 14.04 -3.45 -3.70
N ASP A 52 14.85 -4.13 -4.50
CA ASP A 52 16.29 -4.11 -4.32
C ASP A 52 16.86 -2.71 -4.50
N LYS A 53 16.35 -1.98 -5.48
CA LYS A 53 16.79 -0.61 -5.69
C LYS A 53 16.39 0.30 -4.54
N LEU A 54 15.17 0.15 -4.04
CA LEU A 54 14.70 0.94 -2.90
C LEU A 54 15.52 0.60 -1.65
N GLU A 55 15.80 -0.69 -1.44
CA GLU A 55 16.60 -1.12 -0.30
C GLU A 55 17.97 -0.48 -0.31
N TYR A 56 18.64 -0.53 -1.46
CA TYR A 56 19.93 0.08 -1.61
C TYR A 56 19.90 1.60 -1.37
N LEU A 57 18.96 2.29 -1.99
CA LEU A 57 18.85 3.74 -1.86
C LEU A 57 18.44 4.17 -0.45
N CYS A 58 17.57 3.41 0.21
CA CYS A 58 17.18 3.68 1.58
C CYS A 58 18.39 3.55 2.52
N GLU A 59 19.15 2.48 2.36
CA GLU A 59 20.34 2.26 3.17
C GLU A 59 21.34 3.40 2.97
N LEU A 60 21.52 3.81 1.72
CA LEU A 60 22.48 4.84 1.39
C LEU A 60 22.08 6.20 1.98
N ASN A 61 20.79 6.45 2.13
CA ASN A 61 20.27 7.75 2.57
C ASN A 61 19.74 7.74 4.01
N GLY A 62 19.97 6.67 4.76
CA GLY A 62 19.53 6.63 6.15
C GLY A 62 18.03 6.51 6.33
N ILE A 63 17.33 5.97 5.34
CA ILE A 63 15.89 5.75 5.40
C ILE A 63 15.63 4.30 5.75
N ILE A 64 14.69 4.06 6.67
CA ILE A 64 14.32 2.71 7.04
C ILE A 64 13.28 2.20 6.05
N LEU A 65 13.53 1.05 5.43
CA LEU A 65 12.57 0.44 4.53
C LEU A 65 11.84 -0.68 5.26
N VAL A 66 10.50 -0.61 5.27
CA VAL A 66 9.67 -1.65 5.87
C VAL A 66 8.82 -2.25 4.77
N MET A 67 8.90 -3.56 4.61
CA MET A 67 8.07 -4.28 3.65
C MET A 67 6.87 -4.83 4.40
N GLN A 68 5.67 -4.53 3.94
CA GLN A 68 4.44 -4.95 4.60
C GLN A 68 3.55 -5.73 3.65
N GLU A 69 3.15 -6.92 4.05
CA GLU A 69 2.19 -7.70 3.29
C GLU A 69 0.86 -6.94 3.25
N GLU A 70 0.27 -6.83 2.06
CA GLU A 70 -0.82 -5.88 1.84
C GLU A 70 -2.19 -6.51 1.57
N SER A 71 -2.40 -7.77 1.90
CA SER A 71 -3.70 -8.40 1.66
C SER A 71 -4.84 -7.59 2.26
N TYR A 72 -5.89 -7.42 1.46
CA TYR A 72 -7.13 -6.73 1.84
C TYR A 72 -7.01 -5.22 2.05
N THR A 73 -5.83 -4.62 1.90
CA THR A 73 -5.67 -3.19 2.17
C THR A 73 -6.40 -2.30 1.17
N SER A 74 -6.63 -2.80 -0.05
CA SER A 74 -7.38 -2.04 -1.04
C SER A 74 -8.88 -2.18 -0.86
N LYS A 75 -9.32 -3.19 -0.11
CA LYS A 75 -10.76 -3.46 0.10
C LYS A 75 -11.27 -2.90 1.42
N ALA A 76 -10.45 -2.92 2.45
CA ALA A 76 -10.85 -2.43 3.77
C ALA A 76 -10.97 -0.91 3.78
N SER A 77 -11.84 -0.40 4.61
CA SER A 77 -12.01 1.03 4.76
C SER A 77 -11.15 1.53 5.92
N PHE A 78 -10.20 2.40 5.61
CA PHE A 78 -9.36 2.99 6.64
C PHE A 78 -10.19 3.84 7.60
N TRP A 79 -11.07 4.70 7.04
CA TRP A 79 -11.83 5.62 7.88
C TRP A 79 -12.88 4.95 8.74
N ASP A 80 -13.40 3.81 8.28
CA ASP A 80 -14.36 3.04 9.06
C ASP A 80 -13.68 2.09 10.04
N LYS A 81 -12.35 2.12 10.11
CA LYS A 81 -11.55 1.30 11.01
C LYS A 81 -11.80 -0.19 10.84
N ASP A 82 -11.99 -0.61 9.60
CA ASP A 82 -12.21 -2.04 9.32
C ASP A 82 -11.04 -2.87 9.83
N VAL A 83 -11.35 -4.04 10.36
CA VAL A 83 -10.31 -5.00 10.71
C VAL A 83 -9.73 -5.54 9.40
N ILE A 84 -8.42 -5.56 9.29
CA ILE A 84 -7.76 -6.06 8.09
C ILE A 84 -7.27 -7.47 8.40
N PRO A 85 -7.84 -8.49 7.73
CA PRO A 85 -7.42 -9.87 8.01
C PRO A 85 -5.97 -10.11 7.65
N ALA A 86 -5.34 -11.04 8.37
CA ALA A 86 -4.00 -11.46 8.01
C ALA A 86 -4.05 -12.37 6.79
N TYR A 87 -2.99 -12.36 6.01
CA TYR A 87 -2.92 -13.21 4.84
C TYR A 87 -2.87 -14.68 5.23
N LYS A 88 -3.67 -15.49 4.53
CA LYS A 88 -3.63 -16.94 4.67
C LYS A 88 -3.74 -17.52 3.27
N SER A 89 -2.80 -18.35 2.90
CA SER A 89 -2.77 -18.91 1.55
C SER A 89 -3.95 -19.82 1.26
N ASP A 90 -4.56 -20.41 2.31
CA ASP A 90 -5.67 -21.30 2.16
C ASP A 90 -6.96 -20.67 2.68
N ASP A 91 -7.03 -19.37 2.75
CA ASP A 91 -8.19 -18.68 3.29
C ASP A 91 -9.35 -18.81 2.34
N THR A 92 -10.41 -19.48 2.79
CA THR A 92 -11.63 -19.61 2.03
C THR A 92 -12.76 -18.79 2.64
N GLU A 93 -12.47 -18.03 3.69
CA GLU A 93 -13.49 -17.22 4.33
C GLU A 93 -13.82 -16.01 3.48
N GLU A 94 -15.09 -15.64 3.49
CA GLU A 94 -15.51 -14.43 2.82
C GLU A 94 -15.36 -13.27 3.80
N HIS A 95 -14.68 -12.23 3.38
CA HIS A 95 -14.47 -11.06 4.21
C HIS A 95 -15.32 -9.90 3.72
N HIS A 96 -15.99 -9.23 4.63
CA HIS A 96 -16.83 -8.08 4.29
C HIS A 96 -16.24 -6.82 4.89
N PHE A 97 -16.30 -5.75 4.14
CA PHE A 97 -15.75 -4.47 4.57
C PHE A 97 -16.81 -3.37 4.51
N SER A 98 -16.62 -2.33 5.32
CA SER A 98 -17.62 -1.28 5.49
C SER A 98 -17.83 -0.45 4.24
N GLY A 99 -16.76 -0.10 3.56
CA GLY A 99 -16.84 0.70 2.36
C GLY A 99 -16.66 -0.13 1.11
N LYS A 100 -16.61 0.54 -0.02
CA LYS A 100 -16.36 -0.15 -1.29
C LYS A 100 -15.79 0.81 -2.32
N ARG A 101 -15.10 0.23 -3.28
CA ARG A 101 -14.61 0.97 -4.42
C ARG A 101 -15.78 1.23 -5.36
N ILE A 102 -16.00 2.49 -5.72
CA ILE A 102 -17.14 2.83 -6.55
C ILE A 102 -16.77 3.11 -7.99
N HIS A 103 -15.63 3.72 -8.22
CA HIS A 103 -15.11 3.98 -9.54
C HIS A 103 -13.62 3.82 -9.49
N ARG A 104 -13.01 3.83 -10.65
CA ARG A 104 -11.56 3.75 -10.70
C ARG A 104 -10.98 4.91 -9.91
N GLY A 105 -10.17 4.60 -8.94
CA GLY A 105 -9.52 5.61 -8.13
C GLY A 105 -10.33 6.17 -6.99
N GLN A 106 -11.59 5.73 -6.81
CA GLN A 106 -12.43 6.25 -5.73
C GLN A 106 -12.94 5.15 -4.81
N TYR A 107 -12.96 5.45 -3.53
CA TYR A 107 -13.44 4.55 -2.49
C TYR A 107 -14.48 5.27 -1.65
N ARG A 108 -15.61 4.63 -1.38
CA ARG A 108 -16.68 5.22 -0.58
C ARG A 108 -16.75 4.54 0.78
N THR A 109 -16.72 5.34 1.85
CA THR A 109 -16.86 4.83 3.22
C THR A 109 -18.33 4.54 3.52
N VAL A 110 -18.59 3.93 4.66
CA VAL A 110 -19.95 3.59 5.06
C VAL A 110 -20.79 4.85 5.27
N SER A 111 -20.19 5.95 5.65
CA SER A 111 -20.89 7.21 5.86
C SER A 111 -21.12 7.99 4.56
N GLY A 112 -20.65 7.46 3.44
CA GLY A 112 -20.84 8.10 2.16
C GLY A 112 -19.74 9.03 1.71
N GLN A 113 -18.69 9.19 2.50
CA GLN A 113 -17.56 10.00 2.08
C GLN A 113 -16.79 9.28 0.98
N VAL A 114 -16.33 10.05 -0.01
CA VAL A 114 -15.56 9.49 -1.12
C VAL A 114 -14.15 10.00 -1.03
N LEU A 115 -13.19 9.10 -1.14
CA LEU A 115 -11.77 9.45 -1.09
C LEU A 115 -11.01 8.68 -2.15
N ASN A 116 -9.77 9.08 -2.34
CA ASN A 116 -8.91 8.42 -3.31
C ASN A 116 -8.64 6.99 -2.85
N ALA A 117 -8.86 6.03 -3.74
CA ALA A 117 -8.71 4.62 -3.41
C ALA A 117 -7.25 4.26 -3.10
N ASP A 118 -6.29 4.88 -3.77
CA ASP A 118 -4.88 4.60 -3.51
C ASP A 118 -4.45 5.14 -2.14
N VAL A 119 -5.01 6.28 -1.74
CA VAL A 119 -4.76 6.83 -0.41
C VAL A 119 -5.34 5.91 0.66
N ASN A 120 -6.57 5.42 0.45
CA ASN A 120 -7.18 4.46 1.37
C ASN A 120 -6.31 3.21 1.52
N GLY A 121 -5.83 2.67 0.42
CA GLY A 121 -4.95 1.50 0.44
C GLY A 121 -3.63 1.79 1.14
N ALA A 122 -3.02 2.91 0.84
CA ALA A 122 -1.73 3.29 1.45
C ALA A 122 -1.87 3.49 2.96
N LEU A 123 -2.95 4.12 3.41
CA LEU A 123 -3.21 4.30 4.83
C LEU A 123 -3.42 2.97 5.54
N ASN A 124 -4.10 2.02 4.88
CA ASN A 124 -4.28 0.68 5.43
C ASN A 124 -2.97 -0.08 5.50
N ILE A 125 -2.09 0.06 4.51
CA ILE A 125 -0.77 -0.56 4.53
C ILE A 125 0.02 -0.01 5.72
N MET A 126 -0.01 1.29 5.91
CA MET A 126 0.67 1.93 7.03
C MET A 126 0.12 1.44 8.37
N ARG A 127 -1.20 1.37 8.48
CA ARG A 127 -1.86 0.87 9.70
C ARG A 127 -1.48 -0.57 9.99
N LYS A 128 -1.46 -1.41 8.96
CA LYS A 128 -1.13 -2.82 9.08
C LYS A 128 0.33 -3.00 9.52
N SER A 129 1.21 -2.11 9.09
CA SER A 129 2.62 -2.18 9.44
C SER A 129 2.91 -1.83 10.90
N SER A 130 2.03 -1.10 11.53
CA SER A 130 2.18 -0.62 12.91
C SER A 130 3.44 0.23 13.13
N VAL A 131 3.95 0.83 12.07
CA VAL A 131 5.14 1.67 12.19
C VAL A 131 4.83 2.97 12.91
N VAL A 132 3.62 3.49 12.73
CA VAL A 132 3.18 4.71 13.40
C VAL A 132 1.79 4.50 13.95
N ASP A 133 1.41 5.34 14.93
CA ASP A 133 0.07 5.31 15.48
C ASP A 133 -0.82 6.17 14.59
N VAL A 134 -1.70 5.53 13.83
CA VAL A 134 -2.58 6.24 12.91
C VAL A 134 -3.82 6.82 13.57
N ASN A 135 -4.01 6.60 14.86
CA ASN A 135 -5.19 7.13 15.55
C ASN A 135 -5.27 8.64 15.51
N ILE A 136 -4.14 9.31 15.42
CA ILE A 136 -4.12 10.76 15.32
C ILE A 136 -4.80 11.23 14.02
N LEU A 137 -4.73 10.44 12.96
CA LEU A 137 -5.38 10.79 11.69
C LEU A 137 -6.90 10.75 11.83
N TYR A 138 -7.41 9.77 12.57
CA TYR A 138 -8.84 9.70 12.82
C TYR A 138 -9.33 10.89 13.64
N SER A 139 -8.52 11.31 14.62
CA SER A 139 -8.95 12.42 15.48
C SER A 139 -8.96 13.75 14.75
N ARG A 140 -8.16 13.88 13.68
CA ARG A 140 -8.16 15.12 12.93
C ARG A 140 -9.37 15.27 12.03
N GLY A 141 -9.83 14.16 11.52
CA GLY A 141 -11.05 14.16 10.74
C GLY A 141 -11.04 14.84 9.38
N GLU A 142 -10.18 15.78 9.22
CA GLU A 142 -10.26 16.52 8.00
C GLU A 142 -9.26 16.08 7.01
N VAL A 143 -8.49 15.13 7.34
CA VAL A 143 -7.38 14.85 6.57
C VAL A 143 -7.64 14.48 5.23
N ASP A 144 -8.72 14.15 4.84
CA ASP A 144 -8.64 13.57 3.67
C ASP A 144 -9.81 13.43 3.04
N THR A 145 -10.62 14.04 3.43
CA THR A 145 -11.89 14.07 2.77
C THR A 145 -11.84 15.00 1.60
N GLN A 146 -10.72 15.57 1.36
CA GLN A 146 -10.63 16.54 0.28
C GLN A 146 -10.22 15.90 -1.03
#